data_b2cacce2a6a715ee1477fd23d18c1515
#
_entry.id   b2cacce2a6a715ee1477fd23d18c1515
#
_cell.length_a   1.000
_cell.length_b   1.000
_cell.length_c   1.000
_cell.angle_alpha   90.00
_cell.angle_beta   90.00
_cell.angle_gamma   90.00
#
_symmetry.space_group_name_H-M   'P 1'
#
loop_
_entity.id
_entity.type
_entity.pdbx_description
1 polymer ?
#
loop_
_entity_poly.entity_id
_entity_poly.type
_entity_poly.pdbx_seq_one_letter_code
_entity_poly.pdbx_strand_id
1 'polypeptide(L)'
;MEKILDIVEAIANEKGLKSEKVKEALKTAFIQTAKRVINSKFAFEAVINSQTKTLDIIQTITVVSDNDERLKDEEIAPAYISITEAREYDDQVELDDQLQIPHDLEEYGRTAASQLHREIEYHIQRVIEDEIFNKYKSKIGSLVNGRVTRVDNQNSTYIEIDEIRAVLPMKSRIKGEVFKVGDHLKAVVRRVDMNKENGIQIELSRTSPKFLEELLALEVPEIADGTVIVERSARIPGERAKIALFSTHPQVDAVGATVGVKGVRINAVSQELIGENIDCIEYTTIPELFISRVMSPAIISTVEIVKDENGEAQKAIITLPADQKSKAIGKNGINIRLASMLSGLNIELIESDAKASQMNDMQEPKEQKEGVDALQALFS
;
A
#
# COMPACT_ATOMS: atom_id res chain seq x y z
N MET A 1 1.16 -26.48 -37.89
CA MET A 1 1.01 -25.34 -37.00
C MET A 1 0.83 -25.82 -35.55
N GLU A 2 1.62 -25.32 -34.60
CA GLU A 2 1.39 -25.60 -33.19
C GLU A 2 0.00 -25.04 -32.81
N LYS A 3 -0.76 -25.87 -32.10
CA LYS A 3 -2.13 -25.48 -31.71
C LYS A 3 -2.06 -24.28 -30.82
N ILE A 4 -2.80 -23.20 -31.08
CA ILE A 4 -2.74 -21.93 -30.36
C ILE A 4 -2.94 -22.11 -28.84
N LEU A 5 -3.71 -23.11 -28.43
CA LEU A 5 -3.90 -23.43 -27.02
C LEU A 5 -2.61 -23.97 -26.36
N ASP A 6 -1.80 -24.71 -27.09
CA ASP A 6 -0.51 -25.24 -26.60
C ASP A 6 0.48 -24.06 -26.41
N ILE A 7 0.46 -23.07 -27.31
CA ILE A 7 1.24 -21.83 -27.20
C ILE A 7 0.77 -21.01 -25.99
N VAL A 8 -0.54 -20.88 -25.79
CA VAL A 8 -1.12 -20.20 -24.62
C VAL A 8 -0.62 -20.82 -23.31
N GLU A 9 -0.68 -22.16 -23.22
CA GLU A 9 -0.26 -22.87 -22.02
C GLU A 9 1.25 -22.78 -21.80
N ALA A 10 2.04 -22.84 -22.87
CA ALA A 10 3.49 -22.68 -22.80
C ALA A 10 3.87 -21.28 -22.27
N ILE A 11 3.30 -20.22 -22.82
CA ILE A 11 3.53 -18.83 -22.37
C ILE A 11 3.03 -18.65 -20.94
N ALA A 12 1.84 -19.15 -20.61
CA ALA A 12 1.27 -19.04 -19.27
C ALA A 12 2.18 -19.70 -18.22
N ASN A 13 2.67 -20.91 -18.51
CA ASN A 13 3.58 -21.63 -17.61
C ASN A 13 4.95 -20.96 -17.51
N GLU A 14 5.54 -20.56 -18.65
CA GLU A 14 6.87 -19.91 -18.67
C GLU A 14 6.89 -18.59 -17.92
N LYS A 15 5.83 -17.78 -18.08
CA LYS A 15 5.74 -16.44 -17.48
C LYS A 15 4.96 -16.40 -16.16
N GLY A 16 4.43 -17.54 -15.68
CA GLY A 16 3.64 -17.62 -14.46
C GLY A 16 2.32 -16.83 -14.53
N LEU A 17 1.71 -16.77 -15.72
CA LEU A 17 0.47 -16.04 -15.99
C LEU A 17 -0.75 -16.96 -15.95
N LYS A 18 -1.94 -16.37 -15.76
CA LYS A 18 -3.20 -17.11 -15.94
C LYS A 18 -3.48 -17.31 -17.43
N SER A 19 -3.80 -18.54 -17.85
CA SER A 19 -4.08 -18.88 -19.25
C SER A 19 -5.15 -17.99 -19.89
N GLU A 20 -6.19 -17.59 -19.13
CA GLU A 20 -7.24 -16.70 -19.65
C GLU A 20 -6.70 -15.32 -20.04
N LYS A 21 -5.78 -14.74 -19.25
CA LYS A 21 -5.16 -13.44 -19.57
C LYS A 21 -4.26 -13.54 -20.81
N VAL A 22 -3.56 -14.64 -20.95
CA VAL A 22 -2.73 -14.91 -22.14
C VAL A 22 -3.61 -15.06 -23.37
N LYS A 23 -4.75 -15.78 -23.29
CA LYS A 23 -5.73 -15.90 -24.39
C LYS A 23 -6.23 -14.53 -24.84
N GLU A 24 -6.65 -13.67 -23.92
CA GLU A 24 -7.14 -12.33 -24.25
C GLU A 24 -6.03 -11.43 -24.86
N ALA A 25 -4.81 -11.54 -24.36
CA ALA A 25 -3.67 -10.84 -24.94
C ALA A 25 -3.38 -11.28 -26.39
N LEU A 26 -3.44 -12.60 -26.65
CA LEU A 26 -3.29 -13.13 -28.00
C LEU A 26 -4.42 -12.68 -28.93
N LYS A 27 -5.69 -12.79 -28.51
CA LYS A 27 -6.82 -12.28 -29.30
C LYS A 27 -6.61 -10.81 -29.67
N THR A 28 -6.20 -9.99 -28.72
CA THR A 28 -5.93 -8.57 -28.96
C THR A 28 -4.79 -8.36 -29.95
N ALA A 29 -3.70 -9.13 -29.83
CA ALA A 29 -2.56 -9.08 -30.75
C ALA A 29 -2.97 -9.41 -32.19
N PHE A 30 -3.79 -10.45 -32.38
CA PHE A 30 -4.31 -10.85 -33.68
C PHE A 30 -5.21 -9.77 -34.29
N ILE A 31 -6.15 -9.20 -33.48
CA ILE A 31 -7.02 -8.11 -33.92
C ILE A 31 -6.20 -6.89 -34.34
N GLN A 32 -5.20 -6.49 -33.56
CA GLN A 32 -4.36 -5.33 -33.88
C GLN A 32 -3.52 -5.59 -35.14
N THR A 33 -3.04 -6.82 -35.32
CA THR A 33 -2.35 -7.24 -36.52
C THR A 33 -3.26 -7.12 -37.74
N ALA A 34 -4.48 -7.67 -37.67
CA ALA A 34 -5.45 -7.59 -38.76
C ALA A 34 -5.78 -6.13 -39.12
N LYS A 35 -6.00 -5.27 -38.13
CA LYS A 35 -6.22 -3.83 -38.34
C LYS A 35 -5.06 -3.13 -39.06
N ARG A 36 -3.81 -3.54 -38.81
CA ARG A 36 -2.62 -2.94 -39.46
C ARG A 36 -2.33 -3.49 -40.83
N VAL A 37 -2.61 -4.77 -41.05
CA VAL A 37 -2.23 -5.48 -42.28
C VAL A 37 -3.35 -5.45 -43.30
N ILE A 38 -4.62 -5.59 -42.86
CA ILE A 38 -5.78 -5.64 -43.74
C ILE A 38 -6.37 -4.23 -43.90
N ASN A 39 -7.03 -3.73 -42.84
CA ASN A 39 -7.59 -2.38 -42.84
C ASN A 39 -7.86 -1.92 -41.41
N SER A 40 -7.40 -0.72 -41.05
CA SER A 40 -7.57 -0.14 -39.71
C SER A 40 -9.03 0.24 -39.37
N LYS A 41 -9.86 0.41 -40.38
CA LYS A 41 -11.28 0.81 -40.24
C LYS A 41 -12.23 -0.40 -40.03
N PHE A 42 -11.77 -1.61 -40.31
CA PHE A 42 -12.57 -2.81 -40.12
C PHE A 42 -12.73 -3.19 -38.65
N ALA A 43 -13.90 -3.70 -38.30
CA ALA A 43 -14.16 -4.30 -37.01
C ALA A 43 -13.82 -5.78 -37.07
N PHE A 44 -12.74 -6.18 -36.37
CA PHE A 44 -12.31 -7.57 -36.28
C PHE A 44 -12.59 -8.14 -34.92
N GLU A 45 -12.98 -9.40 -34.88
CA GLU A 45 -13.08 -10.24 -33.71
C GLU A 45 -12.14 -11.44 -33.84
N ALA A 46 -11.52 -11.86 -32.73
CA ALA A 46 -10.67 -13.03 -32.70
C ALA A 46 -11.36 -14.14 -31.88
N VAL A 47 -11.66 -15.24 -32.53
CA VAL A 47 -12.37 -16.37 -31.92
C VAL A 47 -11.44 -17.59 -31.88
N ILE A 48 -11.35 -18.22 -30.70
CA ILE A 48 -10.59 -19.48 -30.55
C ILE A 48 -11.54 -20.63 -30.92
N ASN A 49 -11.25 -21.30 -32.01
CA ASN A 49 -11.98 -22.48 -32.42
C ASN A 49 -11.52 -23.68 -31.58
N SER A 50 -12.42 -24.19 -30.74
CA SER A 50 -12.12 -25.31 -29.84
C SER A 50 -11.92 -26.65 -30.57
N GLN A 51 -12.43 -26.82 -31.80
CA GLN A 51 -12.32 -28.04 -32.57
C GLN A 51 -10.97 -28.11 -33.33
N THR A 52 -10.62 -27.04 -34.04
CA THR A 52 -9.36 -26.93 -34.80
C THR A 52 -8.19 -26.49 -33.93
N LYS A 53 -8.47 -25.91 -32.78
CA LYS A 53 -7.50 -25.26 -31.87
C LYS A 53 -6.72 -24.10 -32.53
N THR A 54 -7.35 -23.45 -33.52
CA THR A 54 -6.84 -22.26 -34.21
C THR A 54 -7.48 -21.01 -33.64
N LEU A 55 -6.88 -19.85 -33.88
CA LEU A 55 -7.45 -18.55 -33.61
C LEU A 55 -7.84 -17.93 -34.95
N ASP A 56 -9.14 -17.81 -35.15
CA ASP A 56 -9.73 -17.32 -36.39
C ASP A 56 -10.05 -15.84 -36.23
N ILE A 57 -9.73 -15.03 -37.24
CA ILE A 57 -10.07 -13.61 -37.30
C ILE A 57 -11.32 -13.47 -38.15
N ILE A 58 -12.32 -12.85 -37.59
CA ILE A 58 -13.62 -12.66 -38.20
C ILE A 58 -13.90 -11.16 -38.32
N GLN A 59 -14.24 -10.71 -39.51
CA GLN A 59 -14.80 -9.39 -39.74
C GLN A 59 -16.31 -9.51 -39.72
N THR A 60 -16.97 -8.72 -38.87
CA THR A 60 -18.45 -8.61 -38.83
C THR A 60 -18.89 -7.41 -39.66
N ILE A 61 -19.72 -7.63 -40.67
CA ILE A 61 -20.25 -6.62 -41.56
C ILE A 61 -21.76 -6.66 -41.49
N THR A 62 -22.41 -5.50 -41.36
CA THR A 62 -23.88 -5.41 -41.33
C THR A 62 -24.44 -5.14 -42.72
N VAL A 63 -25.46 -5.88 -43.12
CA VAL A 63 -26.14 -5.76 -44.41
C VAL A 63 -27.11 -4.58 -44.39
N VAL A 64 -26.96 -3.68 -45.37
CA VAL A 64 -27.80 -2.49 -45.51
C VAL A 64 -28.40 -2.41 -46.93
N SER A 65 -29.39 -1.54 -47.14
CA SER A 65 -29.93 -1.31 -48.46
C SER A 65 -28.91 -0.69 -49.43
N ASP A 66 -29.01 -0.96 -50.72
CA ASP A 66 -28.07 -0.48 -51.75
C ASP A 66 -27.95 1.04 -51.81
N ASN A 67 -28.93 1.79 -51.32
CA ASN A 67 -28.90 3.24 -51.29
C ASN A 67 -28.67 3.85 -49.91
N ASP A 68 -28.22 3.05 -48.95
CA ASP A 68 -27.97 3.52 -47.57
C ASP A 68 -26.84 4.56 -47.54
N GLU A 69 -27.07 5.68 -46.83
CA GLU A 69 -26.06 6.75 -46.71
C GLU A 69 -24.76 6.31 -46.00
N ARG A 70 -24.86 5.29 -45.16
CA ARG A 70 -23.73 4.70 -44.45
C ARG A 70 -22.69 4.08 -45.38
N LEU A 71 -23.07 3.62 -46.58
CA LEU A 71 -22.16 3.10 -47.61
C LEU A 71 -21.32 4.19 -48.25
N LYS A 72 -21.73 5.46 -48.15
CA LYS A 72 -21.03 6.61 -48.77
C LYS A 72 -20.04 7.29 -47.79
N ASP A 73 -20.11 6.97 -46.52
CA ASP A 73 -19.26 7.54 -45.50
C ASP A 73 -17.96 6.71 -45.37
N GLU A 74 -16.82 7.28 -45.76
CA GLU A 74 -15.51 6.59 -45.74
C GLU A 74 -15.09 6.11 -44.35
N GLU A 75 -15.64 6.64 -43.25
CA GLU A 75 -15.29 6.22 -41.89
C GLU A 75 -16.09 4.99 -41.45
N ILE A 76 -17.37 4.91 -41.80
CA ILE A 76 -18.25 3.86 -41.33
C ILE A 76 -18.60 2.81 -42.41
N ALA A 77 -18.48 3.14 -43.70
CA ALA A 77 -18.75 2.19 -44.81
C ALA A 77 -18.06 0.81 -44.65
N PRO A 78 -16.85 0.71 -44.09
CA PRO A 78 -16.20 -0.58 -43.90
C PRO A 78 -16.93 -1.56 -42.95
N ALA A 79 -17.89 -1.09 -42.17
CA ALA A 79 -18.72 -1.91 -41.30
C ALA A 79 -20.04 -2.36 -41.95
N TYR A 80 -20.33 -1.95 -43.20
CA TYR A 80 -21.55 -2.19 -43.90
C TYR A 80 -21.30 -2.77 -45.29
N ILE A 81 -22.28 -3.55 -45.78
CA ILE A 81 -22.29 -4.10 -47.13
C ILE A 81 -23.69 -3.94 -47.72
N SER A 82 -23.78 -3.67 -49.02
CA SER A 82 -25.08 -3.59 -49.69
C SER A 82 -25.74 -4.97 -49.77
N ILE A 83 -27.06 -5.01 -49.76
CA ILE A 83 -27.80 -6.28 -49.85
C ILE A 83 -27.51 -7.01 -51.16
N THR A 84 -27.26 -6.27 -52.22
CA THR A 84 -26.92 -6.86 -53.52
C THR A 84 -25.57 -7.57 -53.49
N GLU A 85 -24.55 -6.94 -52.90
CA GLU A 85 -23.24 -7.55 -52.71
C GLU A 85 -23.27 -8.67 -51.67
N ALA A 86 -24.05 -8.52 -50.58
CA ALA A 86 -24.17 -9.53 -49.52
C ALA A 86 -24.76 -10.84 -50.05
N ARG A 87 -25.71 -10.77 -51.01
CA ARG A 87 -26.30 -11.95 -51.67
C ARG A 87 -25.34 -12.73 -52.59
N GLU A 88 -24.21 -12.15 -52.96
CA GLU A 88 -23.18 -12.90 -53.66
C GLU A 88 -22.46 -13.91 -52.71
N TYR A 89 -22.53 -13.69 -51.40
CA TYR A 89 -21.97 -14.59 -50.38
C TYR A 89 -22.99 -15.57 -49.84
N ASP A 90 -24.26 -15.13 -49.64
CA ASP A 90 -25.35 -15.96 -49.15
C ASP A 90 -26.68 -15.44 -49.70
N ASP A 91 -27.38 -16.24 -50.51
CA ASP A 91 -28.65 -15.89 -51.13
C ASP A 91 -29.82 -15.64 -50.15
N GLN A 92 -29.67 -16.08 -48.89
CA GLN A 92 -30.75 -15.99 -47.88
C GLN A 92 -30.58 -14.76 -46.95
N VAL A 93 -29.65 -13.88 -47.22
CA VAL A 93 -29.37 -12.71 -46.38
C VAL A 93 -30.50 -11.67 -46.48
N GLU A 94 -30.94 -11.18 -45.30
CA GLU A 94 -31.93 -10.11 -45.14
C GLU A 94 -31.24 -8.81 -44.69
N LEU A 95 -31.99 -7.70 -44.72
CA LEU A 95 -31.52 -6.40 -44.22
C LEU A 95 -31.30 -6.48 -42.72
N ASP A 96 -30.24 -5.82 -42.24
CA ASP A 96 -29.74 -5.79 -40.86
C ASP A 96 -29.12 -7.13 -40.37
N ASP A 97 -28.97 -8.13 -41.25
CA ASP A 97 -28.19 -9.33 -40.92
C ASP A 97 -26.70 -8.99 -40.77
N GLN A 98 -25.99 -9.79 -39.94
CA GLN A 98 -24.56 -9.71 -39.74
C GLN A 98 -23.85 -10.86 -40.47
N LEU A 99 -23.05 -10.51 -41.45
CA LEU A 99 -22.17 -11.43 -42.14
C LEU A 99 -20.82 -11.53 -41.42
N GLN A 100 -20.37 -12.76 -41.21
CA GLN A 100 -19.08 -13.05 -40.63
C GLN A 100 -18.09 -13.51 -41.72
N ILE A 101 -17.13 -12.65 -42.06
CA ILE A 101 -16.12 -12.94 -43.08
C ILE A 101 -14.83 -13.37 -42.38
N PRO A 102 -14.40 -14.64 -42.53
CA PRO A 102 -13.13 -15.08 -41.97
C PRO A 102 -11.95 -14.53 -42.79
N HIS A 103 -10.90 -14.10 -42.08
CA HIS A 103 -9.64 -13.65 -42.67
C HIS A 103 -8.51 -14.54 -42.22
N ASP A 104 -7.67 -15.01 -43.18
CA ASP A 104 -6.44 -15.73 -42.89
C ASP A 104 -5.23 -14.77 -42.95
N LEU A 105 -4.57 -14.57 -41.80
CA LEU A 105 -3.37 -13.76 -41.76
C LEU A 105 -2.17 -14.38 -42.51
N GLU A 106 -2.19 -15.68 -42.79
CA GLU A 106 -1.13 -16.33 -43.53
C GLU A 106 -1.03 -15.85 -44.99
N GLU A 107 -2.16 -15.43 -45.57
CA GLU A 107 -2.22 -14.88 -46.94
C GLU A 107 -1.40 -13.57 -47.07
N TYR A 108 -1.23 -12.83 -45.97
CA TYR A 108 -0.48 -11.57 -45.94
C TYR A 108 1.04 -11.79 -45.70
N GLY A 109 1.50 -13.04 -45.61
CA GLY A 109 2.88 -13.46 -45.66
C GLY A 109 3.75 -12.94 -44.52
N ARG A 110 5.05 -12.70 -44.82
CA ARG A 110 6.06 -12.33 -43.79
C ARG A 110 5.77 -11.04 -43.04
N THR A 111 5.09 -10.09 -43.65
CA THR A 111 4.76 -8.80 -43.04
C THR A 111 3.77 -9.02 -41.90
N ALA A 112 2.72 -9.80 -42.10
CA ALA A 112 1.74 -10.15 -41.09
C ALA A 112 2.39 -10.93 -39.95
N ALA A 113 3.23 -11.92 -40.26
CA ALA A 113 3.94 -12.72 -39.26
C ALA A 113 4.85 -11.85 -38.35
N SER A 114 5.62 -10.93 -38.97
CA SER A 114 6.50 -10.03 -38.20
C SER A 114 5.71 -9.04 -37.33
N GLN A 115 4.56 -8.56 -37.83
CA GLN A 115 3.71 -7.67 -37.10
C GLN A 115 3.02 -8.41 -35.93
N LEU A 116 2.50 -9.60 -36.18
CA LEU A 116 1.88 -10.44 -35.16
C LEU A 116 2.84 -10.76 -34.02
N HIS A 117 4.09 -11.11 -34.35
CA HIS A 117 5.12 -11.35 -33.33
C HIS A 117 5.32 -10.15 -32.40
N ARG A 118 5.44 -8.93 -32.96
CA ARG A 118 5.58 -7.69 -32.17
C ARG A 118 4.35 -7.40 -31.31
N GLU A 119 3.14 -7.61 -31.87
CA GLU A 119 1.91 -7.40 -31.10
C GLU A 119 1.76 -8.42 -29.97
N ILE A 120 2.14 -9.68 -30.19
CA ILE A 120 2.14 -10.71 -29.14
C ILE A 120 3.12 -10.33 -28.04
N GLU A 121 4.37 -10.00 -28.38
CA GLU A 121 5.36 -9.56 -27.37
C GLU A 121 4.85 -8.37 -26.58
N TYR A 122 4.31 -7.36 -27.26
CA TYR A 122 3.78 -6.15 -26.62
C TYR A 122 2.63 -6.46 -25.65
N HIS A 123 1.63 -7.23 -26.08
CA HIS A 123 0.46 -7.53 -25.25
C HIS A 123 0.77 -8.48 -24.11
N ILE A 124 1.63 -9.47 -24.31
CA ILE A 124 2.10 -10.36 -23.23
C ILE A 124 2.92 -9.58 -22.21
N GLN A 125 3.81 -8.69 -22.64
CA GLN A 125 4.59 -7.84 -21.74
C GLN A 125 3.66 -6.96 -20.87
N ARG A 126 2.59 -6.41 -21.44
CA ARG A 126 1.60 -5.66 -20.67
C ARG A 126 0.87 -6.50 -19.64
N VAL A 127 0.51 -7.75 -19.98
CA VAL A 127 -0.11 -8.66 -18.99
C VAL A 127 0.84 -8.93 -17.83
N ILE A 128 2.14 -9.14 -18.10
CA ILE A 128 3.17 -9.32 -17.08
C ILE A 128 3.23 -8.08 -16.17
N GLU A 129 3.28 -6.89 -16.77
CA GLU A 129 3.32 -5.61 -16.04
C GLU A 129 2.08 -5.42 -15.16
N ASP A 130 0.88 -5.71 -15.68
CA ASP A 130 -0.37 -5.63 -14.91
C ASP A 130 -0.39 -6.59 -13.72
N GLU A 131 0.11 -7.83 -13.89
CA GLU A 131 0.21 -8.80 -12.80
C GLU A 131 1.20 -8.33 -11.71
N ILE A 132 2.37 -7.83 -12.12
CA ILE A 132 3.36 -7.30 -11.21
C ILE A 132 2.80 -6.07 -10.47
N PHE A 133 2.15 -5.16 -11.21
CA PHE A 133 1.51 -3.98 -10.63
C PHE A 133 0.50 -4.37 -9.55
N ASN A 134 -0.41 -5.30 -9.85
CA ASN A 134 -1.42 -5.77 -8.90
C ASN A 134 -0.79 -6.48 -7.69
N LYS A 135 0.24 -7.32 -7.91
CA LYS A 135 1.00 -7.99 -6.84
C LYS A 135 1.60 -6.98 -5.87
N TYR A 136 2.28 -5.95 -6.37
CA TYR A 136 2.94 -4.97 -5.50
C TYR A 136 2.01 -3.89 -4.98
N LYS A 137 0.92 -3.59 -5.68
CA LYS A 137 -0.14 -2.71 -5.17
C LYS A 137 -0.79 -3.27 -3.91
N SER A 138 -1.00 -4.58 -3.85
CA SER A 138 -1.49 -5.25 -2.64
C SER A 138 -0.47 -5.29 -1.50
N LYS A 139 0.82 -5.11 -1.80
CA LYS A 139 1.92 -5.05 -0.83
C LYS A 139 2.26 -3.63 -0.36
N ILE A 140 1.48 -2.60 -0.74
CA ILE A 140 1.72 -1.25 -0.22
C ILE A 140 1.56 -1.26 1.29
N GLY A 141 2.58 -0.74 2.00
CA GLY A 141 2.69 -0.78 3.45
C GLY A 141 3.42 -2.00 4.01
N SER A 142 3.53 -3.09 3.26
CA SER A 142 4.22 -4.30 3.74
C SER A 142 5.73 -4.24 3.57
N LEU A 143 6.42 -4.99 4.41
CA LEU A 143 7.87 -5.14 4.41
C LEU A 143 8.34 -5.96 3.20
N VAL A 144 9.39 -5.49 2.56
CA VAL A 144 10.11 -6.19 1.50
C VAL A 144 11.61 -6.20 1.78
N ASN A 145 12.27 -7.27 1.32
CA ASN A 145 13.72 -7.40 1.36
C ASN A 145 14.26 -7.29 -0.05
N GLY A 146 15.34 -6.57 -0.22
CA GLY A 146 15.96 -6.45 -1.53
C GLY A 146 17.46 -6.21 -1.46
N ARG A 147 18.11 -6.37 -2.60
CA ARG A 147 19.55 -6.17 -2.77
C ARG A 147 19.80 -4.89 -3.55
N VAL A 148 20.72 -4.07 -3.09
CA VAL A 148 21.14 -2.85 -3.77
C VAL A 148 21.91 -3.20 -5.05
N THR A 149 21.40 -2.72 -6.19
CA THR A 149 22.02 -2.93 -7.51
C THR A 149 22.75 -1.70 -8.00
N ARG A 150 22.29 -0.50 -7.63
CA ARG A 150 22.91 0.76 -8.04
C ARG A 150 22.58 1.89 -7.04
N VAL A 151 23.51 2.81 -6.87
CA VAL A 151 23.28 4.11 -6.23
C VAL A 151 23.61 5.18 -7.26
N ASP A 152 22.72 6.14 -7.49
CA ASP A 152 22.92 7.21 -8.45
C ASP A 152 23.60 8.45 -7.82
N ASN A 153 23.92 9.43 -8.66
CA ASN A 153 24.55 10.67 -8.23
C ASN A 153 23.65 11.56 -7.34
N GLN A 154 22.33 11.32 -7.35
CA GLN A 154 21.35 11.98 -6.48
C GLN A 154 21.11 11.19 -5.19
N ASN A 155 21.94 10.17 -4.93
CA ASN A 155 21.83 9.25 -3.81
C ASN A 155 20.51 8.46 -3.74
N SER A 156 19.76 8.33 -4.86
CA SER A 156 18.69 7.35 -4.94
C SER A 156 19.29 5.95 -5.01
N THR A 157 18.74 5.04 -4.23
CA THR A 157 19.21 3.65 -4.15
C THR A 157 18.25 2.77 -4.94
N TYR A 158 18.77 2.08 -5.96
CA TYR A 158 18.04 1.11 -6.75
C TYR A 158 18.22 -0.27 -6.15
N ILE A 159 17.11 -0.96 -5.99
CA ILE A 159 17.02 -2.22 -5.25
C ILE A 159 16.31 -3.23 -6.13
N GLU A 160 16.79 -4.45 -6.12
CA GLU A 160 16.14 -5.59 -6.76
C GLU A 160 15.37 -6.39 -5.72
N ILE A 161 14.07 -6.58 -5.97
CA ILE A 161 13.15 -7.35 -5.14
C ILE A 161 12.47 -8.37 -6.04
N ASP A 162 12.64 -9.67 -5.80
CA ASP A 162 12.05 -10.72 -6.65
C ASP A 162 12.27 -10.44 -8.17
N GLU A 163 13.50 -10.07 -8.58
CA GLU A 163 13.89 -9.71 -9.95
C GLU A 163 13.30 -8.41 -10.51
N ILE A 164 12.55 -7.66 -9.69
CA ILE A 164 11.92 -6.40 -10.09
C ILE A 164 12.69 -5.24 -9.49
N ARG A 165 12.81 -4.16 -10.27
CA ARG A 165 13.50 -2.94 -9.84
C ARG A 165 12.58 -2.08 -8.98
N ALA A 166 13.07 -1.73 -7.80
CA ALA A 166 12.46 -0.75 -6.92
C ALA A 166 13.46 0.40 -6.65
N VAL A 167 12.95 1.54 -6.23
CA VAL A 167 13.77 2.71 -5.89
C VAL A 167 13.48 3.15 -4.46
N LEU A 168 14.53 3.38 -3.69
CA LEU A 168 14.50 4.04 -2.38
C LEU A 168 15.09 5.45 -2.56
N PRO A 169 14.25 6.50 -2.72
CA PRO A 169 14.72 7.87 -2.86
C PRO A 169 15.46 8.34 -1.61
N MET A 170 16.39 9.28 -1.74
CA MET A 170 17.12 9.85 -0.60
C MET A 170 16.19 10.39 0.49
N LYS A 171 15.09 11.06 0.12
CA LYS A 171 14.06 11.58 1.06
C LYS A 171 13.34 10.49 1.87
N SER A 172 13.35 9.25 1.38
CA SER A 172 12.71 8.08 1.99
C SER A 172 13.70 7.20 2.75
N ARG A 173 14.97 7.62 2.90
CA ARG A 173 16.01 6.98 3.71
C ARG A 173 16.07 7.64 5.07
N ILE A 174 16.46 6.89 6.09
CA ILE A 174 16.77 7.44 7.42
C ILE A 174 18.05 8.29 7.29
N LYS A 175 18.08 9.43 7.96
CA LYS A 175 19.23 10.33 7.93
C LYS A 175 20.48 9.62 8.45
N GLY A 176 21.55 9.64 7.67
CA GLY A 176 22.82 8.98 8.01
C GLY A 176 22.99 7.60 7.38
N GLU A 177 21.98 7.00 6.79
CA GLU A 177 22.13 5.73 6.06
C GLU A 177 22.97 5.90 4.80
N VAL A 178 23.90 4.98 4.60
CA VAL A 178 24.71 4.88 3.39
C VAL A 178 24.66 3.45 2.89
N PHE A 179 24.17 3.25 1.67
CA PHE A 179 24.10 1.94 1.05
C PHE A 179 25.13 1.80 -0.06
N LYS A 180 25.67 0.59 -0.20
CA LYS A 180 26.60 0.20 -1.26
C LYS A 180 25.97 -0.88 -2.13
N VAL A 181 26.45 -0.97 -3.37
CA VAL A 181 26.06 -2.05 -4.28
C VAL A 181 26.39 -3.40 -3.63
N GLY A 182 25.39 -4.29 -3.61
CA GLY A 182 25.47 -5.60 -2.97
C GLY A 182 24.86 -5.68 -1.57
N ASP A 183 24.61 -4.56 -0.90
CA ASP A 183 23.98 -4.55 0.41
C ASP A 183 22.56 -5.11 0.34
N HIS A 184 22.14 -5.81 1.39
CA HIS A 184 20.76 -6.21 1.61
C HIS A 184 20.07 -5.24 2.56
N LEU A 185 18.86 -4.84 2.23
CA LEU A 185 18.09 -3.94 3.09
C LEU A 185 16.61 -4.33 3.14
N LYS A 186 15.99 -3.96 4.24
CA LYS A 186 14.55 -4.03 4.45
C LYS A 186 13.93 -2.65 4.23
N ALA A 187 12.77 -2.59 3.60
CA ALA A 187 12.00 -1.37 3.43
C ALA A 187 10.52 -1.70 3.25
N VAL A 188 9.63 -0.72 3.39
CA VAL A 188 8.22 -0.91 3.03
C VAL A 188 7.93 -0.37 1.64
N VAL A 189 7.02 -1.02 0.94
CA VAL A 189 6.48 -0.50 -0.33
C VAL A 189 5.64 0.74 -0.01
N ARG A 190 6.08 1.89 -0.49
CA ARG A 190 5.39 3.16 -0.27
C ARG A 190 4.34 3.42 -1.34
N ARG A 191 4.72 3.21 -2.59
CA ARG A 191 3.89 3.51 -3.76
C ARG A 191 4.30 2.62 -4.93
N VAL A 192 3.32 2.28 -5.74
CA VAL A 192 3.51 1.56 -7.00
C VAL A 192 2.82 2.36 -8.09
N ASP A 193 3.57 2.76 -9.09
CA ASP A 193 3.09 3.52 -10.25
C ASP A 193 3.37 2.74 -11.52
N MET A 194 2.51 2.92 -12.53
CA MET A 194 2.72 2.41 -13.86
C MET A 194 2.80 3.57 -14.84
N ASN A 195 3.95 3.74 -15.47
CA ASN A 195 4.19 4.76 -16.47
C ASN A 195 4.32 4.12 -17.86
N LYS A 196 3.73 4.76 -18.87
CA LYS A 196 3.82 4.25 -20.27
C LYS A 196 5.25 4.19 -20.80
N GLU A 197 6.14 5.06 -20.31
CA GLU A 197 7.53 5.16 -20.79
C GLU A 197 8.51 4.29 -20.00
N ASN A 198 8.31 4.16 -18.70
CA ASN A 198 9.27 3.54 -17.80
C ASN A 198 8.76 2.23 -17.16
N GLY A 199 7.56 1.77 -17.57
CA GLY A 199 6.93 0.58 -16.99
C GLY A 199 6.56 0.76 -15.52
N ILE A 200 6.69 -0.30 -14.73
CA ILE A 200 6.35 -0.32 -13.31
C ILE A 200 7.47 0.33 -12.50
N GLN A 201 7.07 1.24 -11.61
CA GLN A 201 7.95 1.89 -10.64
C GLN A 201 7.47 1.60 -9.23
N ILE A 202 8.31 0.93 -8.43
CA ILE A 202 8.06 0.64 -7.02
C ILE A 202 8.91 1.59 -6.19
N GLU A 203 8.26 2.50 -5.45
CA GLU A 203 8.94 3.39 -4.51
C GLU A 203 8.92 2.76 -3.12
N LEU A 204 10.09 2.69 -2.49
CA LEU A 204 10.28 2.16 -1.14
C LEU A 204 10.46 3.29 -0.13
N SER A 205 10.23 2.97 1.14
CA SER A 205 10.46 3.89 2.25
C SER A 205 10.99 3.16 3.49
N ARG A 206 11.95 3.81 4.15
CA ARG A 206 12.44 3.48 5.50
C ARG A 206 12.06 4.54 6.53
N THR A 207 11.46 5.66 6.07
CA THR A 207 11.00 6.76 6.93
C THR A 207 9.52 6.68 7.30
N SER A 208 8.74 5.81 6.66
CA SER A 208 7.31 5.62 6.94
C SER A 208 7.10 5.02 8.35
N PRO A 209 6.05 5.44 9.09
CA PRO A 209 5.63 4.75 10.31
C PRO A 209 5.34 3.27 10.08
N LYS A 210 4.80 2.90 8.92
CA LYS A 210 4.57 1.50 8.55
C LYS A 210 5.84 0.64 8.57
N PHE A 211 7.00 1.21 8.30
CA PHE A 211 8.26 0.47 8.39
C PHE A 211 8.57 0.03 9.83
N LEU A 212 8.32 0.90 10.82
CA LEU A 212 8.42 0.53 12.23
C LEU A 212 7.40 -0.55 12.62
N GLU A 213 6.13 -0.40 12.20
CA GLU A 213 5.06 -1.36 12.51
C GLU A 213 5.37 -2.75 11.94
N GLU A 214 5.84 -2.83 10.70
CA GLU A 214 6.23 -4.10 10.05
C GLU A 214 7.47 -4.74 10.70
N LEU A 215 8.43 -3.93 11.15
CA LEU A 215 9.58 -4.45 11.90
C LEU A 215 9.16 -5.00 13.28
N LEU A 216 8.21 -4.33 13.94
CA LEU A 216 7.64 -4.83 15.19
C LEU A 216 6.89 -6.15 14.97
N ALA A 217 6.09 -6.26 13.92
CA ALA A 217 5.41 -7.52 13.58
C ALA A 217 6.39 -8.66 13.26
N LEU A 218 7.58 -8.35 12.73
CA LEU A 218 8.62 -9.33 12.48
C LEU A 218 9.29 -9.84 13.76
N GLU A 219 9.51 -8.95 14.75
CA GLU A 219 10.27 -9.25 15.98
C GLU A 219 9.37 -9.67 17.16
N VAL A 220 8.08 -9.34 17.12
CA VAL A 220 7.12 -9.55 18.20
C VAL A 220 5.99 -10.48 17.73
N PRO A 221 6.03 -11.77 18.07
CA PRO A 221 5.02 -12.74 17.65
C PRO A 221 3.59 -12.33 18.03
N GLU A 222 3.41 -11.72 19.20
CA GLU A 222 2.11 -11.27 19.71
C GLU A 222 1.52 -10.12 18.87
N ILE A 223 2.35 -9.38 18.11
CA ILE A 223 1.89 -8.40 17.10
C ILE A 223 1.58 -9.13 15.79
N ALA A 224 2.39 -10.09 15.40
CA ALA A 224 2.19 -10.86 14.18
C ALA A 224 0.88 -11.67 14.19
N ASP A 225 0.49 -12.22 15.35
CA ASP A 225 -0.74 -13.01 15.52
C ASP A 225 -1.98 -12.17 15.89
N GLY A 226 -1.80 -10.84 16.11
CA GLY A 226 -2.88 -9.91 16.42
C GLY A 226 -3.31 -9.92 17.90
N THR A 227 -2.61 -10.62 18.78
CA THR A 227 -2.83 -10.56 20.25
C THR A 227 -2.52 -9.17 20.78
N VAL A 228 -1.45 -8.55 20.28
CA VAL A 228 -1.09 -7.15 20.53
C VAL A 228 -1.27 -6.36 19.24
N ILE A 229 -1.98 -5.24 19.32
CA ILE A 229 -2.27 -4.35 18.21
C ILE A 229 -1.50 -3.04 18.38
N VAL A 230 -0.85 -2.58 17.31
CA VAL A 230 -0.29 -1.22 17.22
C VAL A 230 -1.42 -0.30 16.76
N GLU A 231 -2.11 0.33 17.71
CA GLU A 231 -3.24 1.22 17.42
C GLU A 231 -2.81 2.50 16.71
N ARG A 232 -1.70 3.08 17.16
CA ARG A 232 -1.15 4.30 16.58
C ARG A 232 0.36 4.27 16.64
N SER A 233 0.99 4.89 15.65
CA SER A 233 2.43 5.08 15.61
C SER A 233 2.78 6.50 15.14
N ALA A 234 3.76 7.12 15.79
CA ALA A 234 4.32 8.40 15.40
C ALA A 234 5.84 8.31 15.43
N ARG A 235 6.51 8.86 14.41
CA ARG A 235 7.93 8.63 14.21
C ARG A 235 8.63 9.87 13.65
N ILE A 236 9.80 10.18 14.18
CA ILE A 236 10.79 11.07 13.60
C ILE A 236 11.99 10.19 13.24
N PRO A 237 12.14 9.83 11.94
CA PRO A 237 13.07 8.79 11.50
C PRO A 237 14.51 9.05 11.93
N GLY A 238 15.13 8.03 12.54
CA GLY A 238 16.51 8.07 13.04
C GLY A 238 16.69 8.80 14.37
N GLU A 239 15.60 9.30 14.98
CA GLU A 239 15.67 10.00 16.27
C GLU A 239 14.81 9.32 17.33
N ARG A 240 13.49 9.34 17.17
CA ARG A 240 12.55 8.76 18.14
C ARG A 240 11.23 8.39 17.53
N ALA A 241 10.61 7.36 18.08
CA ALA A 241 9.23 6.97 17.78
C ALA A 241 8.42 6.78 19.07
N LYS A 242 7.11 6.92 18.95
CA LYS A 242 6.15 6.53 19.98
C LYS A 242 5.11 5.62 19.35
N ILE A 243 4.80 4.52 20.01
CA ILE A 243 3.77 3.56 19.58
C ILE A 243 2.78 3.34 20.68
N ALA A 244 1.49 3.35 20.34
CA ALA A 244 0.39 3.06 21.24
C ALA A 244 -0.09 1.62 21.00
N LEU A 245 0.02 0.80 22.03
CA LEU A 245 -0.20 -0.64 21.98
C LEU A 245 -1.47 -1.01 22.76
N PHE A 246 -2.26 -1.90 22.19
CA PHE A 246 -3.45 -2.44 22.82
C PHE A 246 -3.36 -3.99 22.83
N SER A 247 -3.75 -4.61 23.94
CA SER A 247 -3.86 -6.06 24.01
C SER A 247 -5.31 -6.50 23.88
N THR A 248 -5.56 -7.47 22.99
CA THR A 248 -6.88 -8.10 22.84
C THR A 248 -7.17 -9.11 23.97
N HIS A 249 -6.14 -9.53 24.69
CA HIS A 249 -6.25 -10.47 25.80
C HIS A 249 -5.84 -9.83 27.13
N PRO A 250 -6.70 -9.81 28.15
CA PRO A 250 -6.42 -9.15 29.43
C PRO A 250 -5.19 -9.66 30.19
N GLN A 251 -4.75 -10.88 29.88
CA GLN A 251 -3.58 -11.50 30.54
C GLN A 251 -2.24 -11.16 29.84
N VAL A 252 -2.28 -10.50 28.70
CA VAL A 252 -1.09 -10.15 27.93
C VAL A 252 -0.77 -8.68 28.13
N ASP A 253 0.39 -8.39 28.70
CA ASP A 253 0.94 -7.05 28.77
C ASP A 253 1.49 -6.64 27.40
N ALA A 254 0.77 -5.74 26.71
CA ALA A 254 1.13 -5.28 25.36
C ALA A 254 2.50 -4.61 25.31
N VAL A 255 2.84 -3.82 26.33
CA VAL A 255 4.12 -3.11 26.40
C VAL A 255 5.25 -4.09 26.71
N GLY A 256 5.07 -4.93 27.73
CA GLY A 256 6.06 -5.95 28.12
C GLY A 256 6.36 -6.96 27.00
N ALA A 257 5.34 -7.44 26.28
CA ALA A 257 5.50 -8.34 25.14
C ALA A 257 6.30 -7.68 23.99
N THR A 258 6.02 -6.39 23.70
CA THR A 258 6.69 -5.65 22.63
C THR A 258 8.13 -5.33 22.98
N VAL A 259 8.40 -4.89 24.21
CA VAL A 259 9.75 -4.59 24.70
C VAL A 259 10.60 -5.85 24.77
N GLY A 260 10.01 -6.94 25.27
CA GLY A 260 10.68 -8.22 25.48
C GLY A 260 11.62 -8.22 26.69
N VAL A 261 12.12 -9.40 27.06
CA VAL A 261 13.02 -9.56 28.22
C VAL A 261 14.27 -8.73 28.02
N LYS A 262 14.55 -7.84 28.97
CA LYS A 262 15.70 -6.90 28.92
C LYS A 262 15.73 -6.03 27.65
N GLY A 263 14.60 -5.81 27.00
CA GLY A 263 14.51 -4.99 25.81
C GLY A 263 15.03 -5.62 24.51
N VAL A 264 15.23 -6.94 24.47
CA VAL A 264 15.86 -7.61 23.30
C VAL A 264 15.09 -7.35 22.02
N ARG A 265 13.76 -7.46 22.04
CA ARG A 265 12.91 -7.29 20.85
C ARG A 265 12.92 -5.86 20.36
N ILE A 266 12.66 -4.89 21.23
CA ILE A 266 12.61 -3.49 20.84
C ILE A 266 13.98 -2.96 20.40
N ASN A 267 15.08 -3.47 21.00
CA ASN A 267 16.42 -3.11 20.58
C ASN A 267 16.78 -3.66 19.20
N ALA A 268 16.30 -4.84 18.82
CA ALA A 268 16.49 -5.37 17.47
C ALA A 268 15.83 -4.46 16.41
N VAL A 269 14.59 -4.00 16.68
CA VAL A 269 13.91 -3.02 15.84
C VAL A 269 14.66 -1.70 15.81
N SER A 270 15.09 -1.18 16.98
CA SER A 270 15.85 0.08 17.08
C SER A 270 17.15 0.03 16.26
N GLN A 271 17.86 -1.08 16.28
CA GLN A 271 19.11 -1.24 15.50
C GLN A 271 18.86 -1.17 13.99
N GLU A 272 17.78 -1.80 13.50
CA GLU A 272 17.38 -1.69 12.07
C GLU A 272 17.02 -0.25 11.69
N LEU A 273 16.57 0.56 12.66
CA LEU A 273 16.20 1.97 12.51
C LEU A 273 17.35 2.95 12.85
N ILE A 274 18.59 2.48 12.81
CA ILE A 274 19.80 3.30 13.09
C ILE A 274 19.83 3.86 14.52
N GLY A 275 19.39 3.08 15.50
CA GLY A 275 19.38 3.45 16.90
C GLY A 275 18.24 4.38 17.32
N GLU A 276 17.15 4.42 16.56
CA GLU A 276 15.95 5.19 16.91
C GLU A 276 15.35 4.70 18.23
N ASN A 277 15.13 5.64 19.18
CA ASN A 277 14.51 5.31 20.46
C ASN A 277 12.99 5.09 20.26
N ILE A 278 12.47 3.98 20.75
CA ILE A 278 11.05 3.61 20.58
C ILE A 278 10.38 3.59 21.95
N ASP A 279 9.44 4.51 22.18
CA ASP A 279 8.62 4.57 23.39
C ASP A 279 7.34 3.73 23.19
N CYS A 280 7.18 2.66 23.95
CA CYS A 280 5.99 1.83 23.96
C CYS A 280 5.01 2.37 25.02
N ILE A 281 3.77 2.63 24.60
CA ILE A 281 2.72 3.26 25.40
C ILE A 281 1.49 2.38 25.35
N GLU A 282 0.88 2.11 26.48
CA GLU A 282 -0.40 1.41 26.53
C GLU A 282 -1.53 2.33 26.03
N TYR A 283 -2.25 1.87 25.00
CA TYR A 283 -3.38 2.60 24.43
C TYR A 283 -4.58 2.57 25.38
N THR A 284 -5.35 3.64 25.41
CA THR A 284 -6.64 3.74 26.08
C THR A 284 -7.58 4.64 25.29
N THR A 285 -8.86 4.36 25.38
CA THR A 285 -9.93 5.16 24.75
C THR A 285 -10.27 6.43 25.52
N ILE A 286 -9.78 6.57 26.76
CA ILE A 286 -9.97 7.77 27.59
C ILE A 286 -8.94 8.82 27.14
N PRO A 287 -9.35 9.94 26.51
CA PRO A 287 -8.41 10.86 25.86
C PRO A 287 -7.41 11.49 26.85
N GLU A 288 -7.87 11.89 28.03
CA GLU A 288 -7.04 12.54 29.05
C GLU A 288 -5.94 11.58 29.54
N LEU A 289 -6.32 10.33 29.80
CA LEU A 289 -5.37 9.29 30.22
C LEU A 289 -4.39 8.95 29.11
N PHE A 290 -4.88 8.87 27.87
CA PHE A 290 -4.02 8.61 26.72
C PHE A 290 -2.97 9.71 26.54
N ILE A 291 -3.37 10.97 26.59
CA ILE A 291 -2.46 12.13 26.50
C ILE A 291 -1.43 12.10 27.64
N SER A 292 -1.85 11.81 28.85
CA SER A 292 -0.92 11.70 29.99
C SER A 292 0.16 10.64 29.74
N ARG A 293 -0.22 9.45 29.25
CA ARG A 293 0.71 8.39 28.90
C ARG A 293 1.63 8.75 27.75
N VAL A 294 1.09 9.40 26.70
CA VAL A 294 1.85 9.81 25.51
C VAL A 294 2.90 10.86 25.83
N MET A 295 2.70 11.71 26.85
CA MET A 295 3.66 12.70 27.29
C MET A 295 4.86 12.13 28.06
N SER A 296 4.84 10.84 28.41
CA SER A 296 6.01 10.20 29.04
C SER A 296 7.32 10.56 28.28
N PRO A 297 8.43 10.83 28.99
CA PRO A 297 8.69 10.61 30.41
C PRO A 297 8.31 11.79 31.33
N ALA A 298 7.56 12.81 30.86
CA ALA A 298 7.13 13.91 31.69
C ALA A 298 5.97 13.48 32.62
N ILE A 299 5.98 13.96 33.84
CA ILE A 299 4.89 13.77 34.80
C ILE A 299 3.91 14.90 34.60
N ILE A 300 2.64 14.55 34.37
CA ILE A 300 1.54 15.48 34.10
C ILE A 300 0.65 15.59 35.33
N SER A 301 0.26 16.81 35.68
CA SER A 301 -0.68 17.08 36.79
C SER A 301 -2.13 16.91 36.33
N THR A 302 -2.53 17.61 35.26
CA THR A 302 -3.88 17.52 34.70
C THR A 302 -3.84 17.63 33.18
N VAL A 303 -4.86 17.05 32.54
CA VAL A 303 -5.11 17.15 31.11
C VAL A 303 -6.55 17.61 30.91
N GLU A 304 -6.75 18.64 30.12
CA GLU A 304 -8.05 19.14 29.70
C GLU A 304 -8.16 19.04 28.18
N ILE A 305 -9.23 18.42 27.70
CA ILE A 305 -9.49 18.26 26.24
C ILE A 305 -10.47 19.35 25.80
N VAL A 306 -10.02 20.23 24.94
CA VAL A 306 -10.85 21.26 24.30
C VAL A 306 -11.43 20.65 23.02
N LYS A 307 -12.76 20.69 22.92
CA LYS A 307 -13.52 20.22 21.77
C LYS A 307 -13.91 21.39 20.89
N ASP A 308 -14.06 21.13 19.60
CA ASP A 308 -14.56 22.06 18.61
C ASP A 308 -16.10 22.20 18.68
N GLU A 309 -16.67 23.01 17.79
CA GLU A 309 -18.14 23.23 17.68
C GLU A 309 -18.91 21.94 17.34
N ASN A 310 -18.26 20.94 16.75
CA ASN A 310 -18.83 19.64 16.39
C ASN A 310 -18.70 18.61 17.53
N GLY A 311 -18.04 18.95 18.64
CA GLY A 311 -17.80 18.07 19.77
C GLY A 311 -16.57 17.17 19.59
N GLU A 312 -15.76 17.37 18.53
CA GLU A 312 -14.53 16.63 18.30
C GLU A 312 -13.36 17.24 19.07
N ALA A 313 -12.49 16.37 19.62
CA ALA A 313 -11.30 16.82 20.35
C ALA A 313 -10.30 17.46 19.39
N GLN A 314 -9.98 18.75 19.61
CA GLN A 314 -9.07 19.52 18.77
C GLN A 314 -7.74 19.81 19.47
N LYS A 315 -7.77 20.07 20.77
CA LYS A 315 -6.61 20.53 21.53
C LYS A 315 -6.59 19.89 22.92
N ALA A 316 -5.39 19.60 23.41
CA ALA A 316 -5.15 19.15 24.76
C ALA A 316 -4.35 20.24 25.52
N ILE A 317 -4.89 20.73 26.60
CA ILE A 317 -4.21 21.64 27.53
C ILE A 317 -3.67 20.80 28.68
N ILE A 318 -2.36 20.82 28.86
CA ILE A 318 -1.64 19.97 29.81
C ILE A 318 -1.00 20.87 30.87
N THR A 319 -1.43 20.70 32.13
CA THR A 319 -0.80 21.35 33.25
C THR A 319 0.25 20.44 33.87
N LEU A 320 1.43 21.00 34.09
CA LEU A 320 2.57 20.22 34.60
C LEU A 320 3.46 21.12 35.51
N PRO A 321 4.23 20.55 36.46
CA PRO A 321 5.22 21.26 37.23
C PRO A 321 6.33 21.85 36.36
N ALA A 322 6.86 23.00 36.74
CA ALA A 322 7.90 23.70 35.96
C ALA A 322 9.14 22.86 35.65
N ASP A 323 9.54 21.97 36.59
CA ASP A 323 10.65 21.03 36.41
C ASP A 323 10.38 19.94 35.35
N GLN A 324 9.13 19.65 35.01
CA GLN A 324 8.74 18.66 34.01
C GLN A 324 8.63 19.24 32.59
N LYS A 325 8.55 20.56 32.44
CA LYS A 325 8.38 21.22 31.13
C LYS A 325 9.45 20.85 30.11
N SER A 326 10.70 20.82 30.54
CA SER A 326 11.81 20.44 29.68
C SER A 326 11.68 18.99 29.16
N LYS A 327 11.20 18.06 30.02
CA LYS A 327 10.96 16.67 29.64
C LYS A 327 9.74 16.55 28.71
N ALA A 328 8.69 17.33 28.98
CA ALA A 328 7.49 17.35 28.15
C ALA A 328 7.78 17.83 26.73
N ILE A 329 8.57 18.87 26.57
CA ILE A 329 9.01 19.38 25.27
C ILE A 329 10.00 18.39 24.63
N GLY A 330 10.98 17.91 25.40
CA GLY A 330 12.05 17.06 24.92
C GLY A 330 13.11 17.81 24.11
N LYS A 331 14.20 17.13 23.77
CA LYS A 331 15.27 17.69 22.92
C LYS A 331 14.68 18.13 21.57
N ASN A 332 14.92 19.39 21.17
CA ASN A 332 14.42 19.96 19.91
C ASN A 332 12.89 19.87 19.74
N GLY A 333 12.12 19.78 20.82
CA GLY A 333 10.66 19.64 20.75
C GLY A 333 10.14 18.26 20.26
N ILE A 334 11.01 17.25 20.23
CA ILE A 334 10.68 15.94 19.68
C ILE A 334 9.57 15.25 20.47
N ASN A 335 9.59 15.33 21.81
CA ASN A 335 8.63 14.62 22.64
C ASN A 335 7.20 15.17 22.44
N ILE A 336 7.02 16.49 22.52
CA ILE A 336 5.72 17.13 22.32
C ILE A 336 5.21 16.96 20.88
N ARG A 337 6.11 17.01 19.89
CA ARG A 337 5.77 16.78 18.48
C ARG A 337 5.27 15.35 18.25
N LEU A 338 5.97 14.35 18.79
CA LEU A 338 5.55 12.95 18.68
C LEU A 338 4.23 12.72 19.44
N ALA A 339 4.05 13.35 20.60
CA ALA A 339 2.82 13.29 21.36
C ALA A 339 1.62 13.86 20.57
N SER A 340 1.82 15.02 19.94
CA SER A 340 0.80 15.63 19.08
C SER A 340 0.48 14.74 17.85
N MET A 341 1.51 14.20 17.20
CA MET A 341 1.32 13.27 16.06
C MET A 341 0.60 11.98 16.46
N LEU A 342 0.92 11.41 17.62
CA LEU A 342 0.34 10.14 18.07
C LEU A 342 -1.10 10.32 18.54
N SER A 343 -1.40 11.42 19.24
CA SER A 343 -2.74 11.72 19.73
C SER A 343 -3.67 12.29 18.65
N GLY A 344 -3.10 12.97 17.65
CA GLY A 344 -3.84 13.74 16.65
C GLY A 344 -4.33 15.09 17.16
N LEU A 345 -3.89 15.53 18.37
CA LEU A 345 -4.33 16.78 19.01
C LEU A 345 -3.20 17.80 19.05
N ASN A 346 -3.56 19.07 19.01
CA ASN A 346 -2.65 20.15 19.33
C ASN A 346 -2.40 20.19 20.85
N ILE A 347 -1.14 20.17 21.28
CA ILE A 347 -0.76 20.14 22.69
C ILE A 347 -0.27 21.51 23.13
N GLU A 348 -0.89 22.04 24.17
CA GLU A 348 -0.47 23.27 24.87
C GLU A 348 -0.05 22.94 26.30
N LEU A 349 1.11 23.48 26.72
CA LEU A 349 1.67 23.25 28.05
C LEU A 349 1.48 24.48 28.92
N ILE A 350 0.89 24.29 30.10
CA ILE A 350 0.71 25.32 31.14
C ILE A 350 1.51 24.87 32.36
N GLU A 351 2.30 25.80 32.94
CA GLU A 351 3.00 25.53 34.18
C GLU A 351 2.04 25.70 35.35
N SER A 352 2.04 24.73 36.26
CA SER A 352 1.34 24.89 37.54
C SER A 352 2.17 25.81 38.44
N ASP A 353 1.58 26.87 38.96
CA ASP A 353 2.18 27.70 39.98
C ASP A 353 2.50 26.86 41.21
N ALA A 354 3.77 26.81 41.62
CA ALA A 354 4.27 26.01 42.75
C ALA A 354 3.56 26.34 44.11
N LYS A 355 2.72 27.36 44.15
CA LYS A 355 1.95 27.76 45.35
C LYS A 355 0.64 26.97 45.55
N ALA A 356 0.09 26.34 44.53
CA ALA A 356 -1.16 25.58 44.64
C ALA A 356 -0.95 24.17 45.22
N SER A 357 0.24 23.59 45.03
CA SER A 357 0.55 22.22 45.51
C SER A 357 0.79 22.16 47.04
N GLN A 358 1.14 23.28 47.68
CA GLN A 358 1.34 23.34 49.15
C GLN A 358 0.05 23.56 49.93
N MET A 359 -1.07 23.92 49.28
CA MET A 359 -2.35 24.09 49.99
C MET A 359 -3.15 22.77 50.08
N ASN A 360 -2.91 21.78 49.22
CA ASN A 360 -3.59 20.49 49.31
C ASN A 360 -2.96 19.52 50.35
N ASP A 361 -1.70 19.69 50.68
CA ASP A 361 -1.03 18.89 51.75
C ASP A 361 -1.34 19.39 53.18
N MET A 362 -2.07 20.53 53.34
CA MET A 362 -2.44 21.06 54.66
C MET A 362 -3.89 20.79 55.06
N GLN A 363 -4.65 20.01 54.33
CA GLN A 363 -6.01 19.58 54.71
C GLN A 363 -6.18 18.08 54.71
N GLU A 364 -5.29 17.36 55.39
CA GLU A 364 -5.70 16.11 56.03
C GLU A 364 -6.38 16.46 57.34
N PRO A 365 -7.65 16.07 57.58
CA PRO A 365 -8.27 16.22 58.87
C PRO A 365 -7.47 15.35 59.86
N LYS A 366 -6.95 15.97 60.90
CA LYS A 366 -6.49 15.25 62.08
C LYS A 366 -7.68 14.46 62.62
N GLU A 367 -7.82 13.17 62.21
CA GLU A 367 -8.64 12.25 62.95
C GLU A 367 -8.07 12.11 64.33
N GLN A 368 -8.91 12.54 65.28
CA GLN A 368 -8.65 12.47 66.68
C GLN A 368 -8.42 11.01 67.07
N LYS A 369 -7.26 10.77 67.66
CA LYS A 369 -6.94 9.59 68.44
C LYS A 369 -7.77 9.54 69.75
N GLU A 370 -9.06 9.35 69.67
CA GLU A 370 -9.92 9.16 70.82
C GLU A 370 -10.65 7.82 70.83
N GLY A 371 -10.39 6.93 69.88
CA GLY A 371 -11.09 5.63 69.77
C GLY A 371 -10.38 4.41 70.34
N VAL A 372 -9.11 4.49 70.69
CA VAL A 372 -8.32 3.28 71.09
C VAL A 372 -8.27 3.14 72.60
N ASP A 373 -8.31 4.25 73.39
CA ASP A 373 -8.34 4.21 74.85
C ASP A 373 -9.69 3.81 75.44
N ALA A 374 -10.79 4.02 74.71
CA ALA A 374 -12.13 3.62 75.16
C ALA A 374 -12.39 2.10 75.03
N LEU A 375 -11.66 1.35 74.22
CA LEU A 375 -11.81 -0.09 74.06
C LEU A 375 -10.97 -0.88 75.07
N GLN A 376 -9.89 -0.33 75.61
CA GLN A 376 -9.08 -0.97 76.65
C GLN A 376 -9.73 -0.92 78.08
N ALA A 377 -10.63 0.04 78.31
CA ALA A 377 -11.36 0.14 79.59
C ALA A 377 -12.55 -0.80 79.73
N LEU A 378 -12.92 -1.56 78.70
CA LEU A 378 -14.02 -2.55 78.73
C LEU A 378 -13.58 -3.98 78.97
N PHE A 379 -12.25 -4.20 79.06
CA PHE A 379 -11.70 -5.56 79.27
C PHE A 379 -10.70 -5.63 80.43
N SER A 380 -10.80 -4.72 81.40
CA SER A 380 -10.12 -4.84 82.73
C SER A 380 -11.11 -5.06 83.83
#